data_a2785c44ff6f4e0be5f4c7d399e2ad65
#
_entry.id   a2785c44ff6f4e0be5f4c7d399e2ad65
#
_cell.length_a   1.000
_cell.length_b   1.000
_cell.length_c   1.000
_cell.angle_alpha   90.00
_cell.angle_beta   90.00
_cell.angle_gamma   90.00
#
_symmetry.space_group_name_H-M   'P 1'
#
loop_
_entity.id
_entity.type
_entity.pdbx_description
1 polymer ?
#
loop_
_entity_poly.entity_id
_entity_poly.type
_entity_poly.pdbx_seq_one_letter_code
_entity_poly.pdbx_strand_id
1 'polypeptide(L)'
;MSLLFRNATHDDLKSLLELENQCFTSDRLTLRSFQWMISRAHASLIVAQDGGQLMGYCLVLFHRGTSLARLYSIAIATHSRGLGLGKQLLDQAEDSARAHDCAYLRLEVRPDNPVAISLYERNGYRRFAVVHNYYEDHAHALRLEKRILQHRESREFQVPYYQQTTEFTCGPACLLMAMRALQPDRLIERRDELQIWREATTVFMTSGHGGCSPQGLALAAWRRGFRVRLQVSIAGPLFLDGVRDEHKKEVIRLVHEEFCTELRQSDVEHVNSNQLDLALTLKAGGQPLVLISSYRLTRSKAPHWVIVTDYDEDFVYLHDPDIDHSQHRQALDCQHLPVSHKAFDKMCAFGGNKLRASVTLYAREKSSNGVQLPPAQKHCVNGAS
;
A
#
# COMPACT_ATOMS: atom_id res chain seq x y z
N MET A 1 42.00 -3.71 10.66
CA MET A 1 40.67 -3.37 11.22
C MET A 1 39.84 -4.63 11.27
N SER A 2 39.43 -5.05 12.47
CA SER A 2 38.54 -6.20 12.67
C SER A 2 37.11 -5.68 12.88
N LEU A 3 36.43 -5.36 11.78
CA LEU A 3 35.05 -4.89 11.83
C LEU A 3 34.12 -6.02 12.30
N LEU A 4 33.40 -5.76 13.38
CA LEU A 4 32.34 -6.62 13.89
C LEU A 4 30.96 -6.01 13.54
N PHE A 5 30.11 -6.79 12.86
CA PHE A 5 28.70 -6.44 12.62
C PHE A 5 27.80 -7.22 13.56
N ARG A 6 26.88 -6.54 14.23
CA ARG A 6 25.91 -7.15 15.14
C ARG A 6 24.65 -6.30 15.26
N ASN A 7 23.59 -6.89 15.77
CA ASN A 7 22.42 -6.11 16.15
C ASN A 7 22.76 -5.13 17.29
N ALA A 8 22.16 -3.94 17.21
CA ALA A 8 22.28 -2.94 18.26
C ALA A 8 21.57 -3.37 19.54
N THR A 9 22.10 -2.96 20.66
CA THR A 9 21.54 -3.15 22.00
C THR A 9 21.26 -1.78 22.66
N HIS A 10 20.63 -1.78 23.83
CA HIS A 10 20.40 -0.54 24.57
C HIS A 10 21.71 0.16 24.99
N ASP A 11 22.80 -0.59 25.12
CA ASP A 11 24.12 -0.03 25.47
C ASP A 11 24.70 0.83 24.34
N ASP A 12 24.24 0.62 23.10
CA ASP A 12 24.69 1.40 21.93
C ASP A 12 23.98 2.75 21.78
N LEU A 13 22.91 3.01 22.53
CA LEU A 13 22.04 4.15 22.34
C LEU A 13 22.77 5.50 22.35
N LYS A 14 23.71 5.68 23.26
CA LYS A 14 24.50 6.93 23.36
C LYS A 14 25.35 7.12 22.12
N SER A 15 26.10 6.10 21.73
CA SER A 15 27.00 6.13 20.56
C SER A 15 26.21 6.28 19.24
N LEU A 16 25.04 5.64 19.13
CA LEU A 16 24.14 5.79 17.99
C LEU A 16 23.64 7.23 17.85
N LEU A 17 23.22 7.86 18.95
CA LEU A 17 22.76 9.25 18.93
C LEU A 17 23.89 10.24 18.60
N GLU A 18 25.09 10.00 19.14
CA GLU A 18 26.27 10.79 18.81
C GLU A 18 26.62 10.70 17.33
N LEU A 19 26.62 9.48 16.75
CA LEU A 19 26.88 9.24 15.34
C LEU A 19 25.80 9.88 14.43
N GLU A 20 24.53 9.76 14.82
CA GLU A 20 23.39 10.37 14.11
C GLU A 20 23.58 11.89 14.02
N ASN A 21 23.88 12.54 15.14
CA ASN A 21 24.09 13.98 15.21
C ASN A 21 25.34 14.46 14.42
N GLN A 22 26.34 13.58 14.23
CA GLN A 22 27.51 13.89 13.40
C GLN A 22 27.25 13.74 11.91
N CYS A 23 26.34 12.82 11.54
CA CYS A 23 26.11 12.45 10.13
C CYS A 23 24.98 13.25 9.47
N PHE A 24 23.97 13.68 10.24
CA PHE A 24 22.77 14.32 9.71
C PHE A 24 22.52 15.68 10.37
N THR A 25 22.04 16.61 9.56
CA THR A 25 21.66 17.98 10.02
C THR A 25 20.16 18.13 10.20
N SER A 26 19.34 17.36 9.45
CA SER A 26 17.89 17.30 9.50
C SER A 26 17.42 15.84 9.52
N ASP A 27 16.13 15.61 9.72
CA ASP A 27 15.47 14.28 9.68
C ASP A 27 16.13 13.23 10.60
N ARG A 28 16.69 13.69 11.73
CA ARG A 28 17.47 12.84 12.64
C ARG A 28 16.61 11.91 13.48
N LEU A 29 17.09 10.68 13.65
CA LEU A 29 16.54 9.76 14.63
C LEU A 29 16.82 10.25 16.07
N THR A 30 15.77 10.26 16.88
CA THR A 30 15.87 10.61 18.29
C THR A 30 16.28 9.42 19.14
N LEU A 31 16.72 9.66 20.37
CA LEU A 31 16.97 8.59 21.35
C LEU A 31 15.76 7.66 21.52
N ARG A 32 14.55 8.25 21.57
CA ARG A 32 13.29 7.51 21.67
C ARG A 32 13.04 6.64 20.43
N SER A 33 13.38 7.16 19.25
CA SER A 33 13.28 6.39 18.00
C SER A 33 14.20 5.18 18.03
N PHE A 34 15.47 5.35 18.40
CA PHE A 34 16.42 4.22 18.52
C PHE A 34 15.96 3.18 19.55
N GLN A 35 15.51 3.62 20.73
CA GLN A 35 14.95 2.71 21.76
C GLN A 35 13.79 1.88 21.21
N TRP A 36 12.88 2.52 20.47
CA TRP A 36 11.73 1.85 19.88
C TRP A 36 12.16 0.86 18.79
N MET A 37 13.13 1.23 17.93
CA MET A 37 13.67 0.36 16.87
C MET A 37 14.34 -0.88 17.44
N ILE A 38 15.08 -0.76 18.55
CA ILE A 38 15.72 -1.91 19.22
C ILE A 38 14.69 -2.82 19.89
N SER A 39 13.64 -2.26 20.53
CA SER A 39 12.82 -3.03 21.47
C SER A 39 11.51 -3.54 20.90
N ARG A 40 10.88 -2.81 19.97
CA ARG A 40 9.48 -3.01 19.59
C ARG A 40 9.18 -2.98 18.10
N ALA A 41 10.05 -2.38 17.30
CA ALA A 41 9.84 -2.27 15.87
C ALA A 41 10.02 -3.62 15.17
N HIS A 42 9.32 -3.78 14.04
CA HIS A 42 9.62 -4.84 13.08
C HIS A 42 10.78 -4.35 12.21
N ALA A 43 11.97 -4.33 12.80
CA ALA A 43 13.15 -3.69 12.26
C ALA A 43 14.42 -4.46 12.63
N SER A 44 15.48 -4.18 11.91
CA SER A 44 16.85 -4.62 12.23
C SER A 44 17.75 -3.40 12.25
N LEU A 45 18.31 -3.09 13.42
CA LEU A 45 19.31 -2.04 13.61
C LEU A 45 20.67 -2.71 13.80
N ILE A 46 21.52 -2.62 12.78
CA ILE A 46 22.83 -3.29 12.74
C ILE A 46 23.91 -2.24 12.91
N VAL A 47 24.83 -2.50 13.81
CA VAL A 47 26.00 -1.65 14.11
C VAL A 47 27.28 -2.29 13.60
N ALA A 48 28.20 -1.46 13.13
CA ALA A 48 29.58 -1.82 12.79
C ALA A 48 30.54 -1.24 13.84
N GLN A 49 31.38 -2.09 14.45
CA GLN A 49 32.34 -1.69 15.48
C GLN A 49 33.75 -2.12 15.11
N ASP A 50 34.72 -1.31 15.51
CA ASP A 50 36.15 -1.67 15.51
C ASP A 50 36.75 -1.30 16.88
N GLY A 51 37.36 -2.27 17.57
CA GLY A 51 37.92 -2.04 18.89
C GLY A 51 36.95 -1.50 19.96
N GLY A 52 35.65 -1.80 19.83
CA GLY A 52 34.59 -1.30 20.71
C GLY A 52 34.04 0.07 20.33
N GLN A 53 34.63 0.76 19.35
CA GLN A 53 34.14 2.03 18.85
C GLN A 53 33.09 1.83 17.74
N LEU A 54 31.98 2.58 17.77
CA LEU A 54 30.95 2.57 16.73
C LEU A 54 31.44 3.31 15.47
N MET A 55 31.55 2.58 14.37
CA MET A 55 32.02 3.11 13.07
C MET A 55 30.90 3.45 12.11
N GLY A 56 29.74 2.83 12.29
CA GLY A 56 28.55 3.04 11.46
C GLY A 56 27.38 2.18 11.90
N TYR A 57 26.21 2.46 11.30
CA TYR A 57 25.03 1.62 11.46
C TYR A 57 24.19 1.60 10.19
N CYS A 58 23.31 0.59 10.06
CA CYS A 58 22.17 0.62 9.15
C CYS A 58 20.89 0.19 9.87
N LEU A 59 19.76 0.80 9.48
CA LEU A 59 18.43 0.52 9.99
C LEU A 59 17.54 0.03 8.85
N VAL A 60 17.06 -1.21 8.97
CA VAL A 60 16.13 -1.83 8.02
C VAL A 60 14.78 -2.01 8.69
N LEU A 61 13.72 -1.53 8.05
CA LEU A 61 12.33 -1.71 8.46
C LEU A 61 11.70 -2.80 7.62
N PHE A 62 10.91 -3.69 8.24
CA PHE A 62 10.19 -4.75 7.54
C PHE A 62 8.70 -4.46 7.52
N HIS A 63 8.10 -4.58 6.35
CA HIS A 63 6.69 -4.37 6.17
C HIS A 63 5.93 -5.69 6.39
N ARG A 64 5.15 -5.78 7.47
CA ARG A 64 4.41 -7.00 7.82
C ARG A 64 3.48 -7.45 6.71
N GLY A 65 3.41 -8.77 6.48
CA GLY A 65 2.53 -9.38 5.49
C GLY A 65 2.96 -9.18 4.04
N THR A 66 4.10 -8.53 3.81
CA THR A 66 4.69 -8.33 2.49
C THR A 66 6.12 -8.87 2.46
N SER A 67 6.69 -8.94 1.26
CA SER A 67 8.11 -9.30 1.06
C SER A 67 8.96 -8.05 0.79
N LEU A 68 8.62 -6.93 1.44
CA LEU A 68 9.31 -5.65 1.32
C LEU A 68 10.09 -5.31 2.58
N ALA A 69 11.37 -4.97 2.40
CA ALA A 69 12.19 -4.27 3.39
C ALA A 69 12.51 -2.85 2.90
N ARG A 70 12.79 -1.95 3.85
CA ARG A 70 13.21 -0.58 3.58
C ARG A 70 14.47 -0.26 4.38
N LEU A 71 15.54 0.14 3.69
CA LEU A 71 16.70 0.75 4.31
C LEU A 71 16.34 2.18 4.71
N TYR A 72 15.96 2.36 5.98
CA TYR A 72 15.47 3.63 6.51
C TYR A 72 16.58 4.64 6.75
N SER A 73 17.73 4.17 7.31
CA SER A 73 18.89 5.01 7.57
C SER A 73 20.18 4.20 7.45
N ILE A 74 21.24 4.85 6.99
CA ILE A 74 22.61 4.34 7.02
C ILE A 74 23.55 5.50 7.34
N ALA A 75 24.36 5.35 8.37
CA ALA A 75 25.32 6.35 8.82
C ALA A 75 26.70 5.75 9.00
N ILE A 76 27.73 6.53 8.62
CA ILE A 76 29.15 6.14 8.72
C ILE A 76 29.91 7.29 9.35
N ALA A 77 30.63 6.99 10.41
CA ALA A 77 31.51 7.95 11.09
C ALA A 77 32.48 8.58 10.11
N THR A 78 32.70 9.90 10.22
CA THR A 78 33.47 10.68 9.24
C THR A 78 34.87 10.09 9.00
N HIS A 79 35.52 9.62 10.07
CA HIS A 79 36.86 9.02 9.99
C HIS A 79 36.87 7.62 9.33
N SER A 80 35.71 7.00 9.13
CA SER A 80 35.56 5.66 8.54
C SER A 80 35.05 5.71 7.11
N ARG A 81 34.81 6.92 6.57
CA ARG A 81 34.38 7.10 5.17
C ARG A 81 35.52 6.77 4.22
N GLY A 82 35.18 6.32 3.01
CA GLY A 82 36.17 5.93 1.98
C GLY A 82 36.80 4.55 2.17
N LEU A 83 36.55 3.85 3.31
CA LEU A 83 37.10 2.55 3.61
C LEU A 83 36.23 1.36 3.21
N GLY A 84 35.19 1.59 2.39
CA GLY A 84 34.27 0.54 1.92
C GLY A 84 33.18 0.14 2.92
N LEU A 85 33.11 0.75 4.12
CA LEU A 85 32.15 0.41 5.16
C LEU A 85 30.69 0.58 4.70
N GLY A 86 30.41 1.56 3.84
CA GLY A 86 29.07 1.77 3.29
C GLY A 86 28.55 0.57 2.51
N LYS A 87 29.43 -0.05 1.70
CA LYS A 87 29.06 -1.28 0.99
C LYS A 87 28.80 -2.43 1.97
N GLN A 88 29.67 -2.61 2.96
CA GLN A 88 29.52 -3.69 3.94
C GLN A 88 28.22 -3.53 4.76
N LEU A 89 27.86 -2.33 5.19
CA LEU A 89 26.58 -2.06 5.87
C LEU A 89 25.37 -2.29 4.93
N LEU A 90 25.50 -1.97 3.64
CA LEU A 90 24.47 -2.25 2.65
C LEU A 90 24.30 -3.76 2.46
N ASP A 91 25.39 -4.53 2.39
CA ASP A 91 25.37 -5.99 2.32
C ASP A 91 24.68 -6.58 3.57
N GLN A 92 24.99 -6.08 4.78
CA GLN A 92 24.31 -6.49 6.02
C GLN A 92 22.81 -6.17 5.99
N ALA A 93 22.40 -5.04 5.43
CA ALA A 93 21.01 -4.69 5.27
C ALA A 93 20.29 -5.66 4.31
N GLU A 94 20.92 -6.02 3.19
CA GLU A 94 20.40 -7.00 2.24
C GLU A 94 20.30 -8.41 2.85
N ASP A 95 21.31 -8.84 3.59
CA ASP A 95 21.31 -10.14 4.28
C ASP A 95 20.23 -10.19 5.36
N SER A 96 20.07 -9.11 6.13
CA SER A 96 18.99 -8.99 7.09
C SER A 96 17.60 -9.06 6.42
N ALA A 97 17.44 -8.40 5.26
CA ALA A 97 16.19 -8.45 4.51
C ALA A 97 15.91 -9.86 3.96
N ARG A 98 16.92 -10.58 3.46
CA ARG A 98 16.78 -11.98 3.02
C ARG A 98 16.39 -12.91 4.17
N ALA A 99 17.00 -12.73 5.34
CA ALA A 99 16.68 -13.51 6.55
C ALA A 99 15.24 -13.31 7.04
N HIS A 100 14.58 -12.22 6.62
CA HIS A 100 13.17 -11.92 6.89
C HIS A 100 12.23 -12.22 5.71
N ASP A 101 12.66 -13.05 4.75
CA ASP A 101 11.90 -13.42 3.55
C ASP A 101 11.47 -12.23 2.69
N CYS A 102 12.25 -11.15 2.70
CA CYS A 102 12.00 -10.00 1.85
C CYS A 102 12.62 -10.20 0.47
N ALA A 103 11.84 -9.91 -0.56
CA ALA A 103 12.28 -9.99 -1.96
C ALA A 103 12.88 -8.68 -2.46
N TYR A 104 12.47 -7.57 -1.87
CA TYR A 104 12.89 -6.22 -2.24
C TYR A 104 13.46 -5.47 -1.05
N LEU A 105 14.50 -4.68 -1.32
CA LEU A 105 15.01 -3.66 -0.42
C LEU A 105 14.90 -2.30 -1.12
N ARG A 106 14.13 -1.38 -0.52
CA ARG A 106 13.91 -0.01 -1.00
C ARG A 106 14.62 1.00 -0.12
N LEU A 107 14.92 2.15 -0.69
CA LEU A 107 15.49 3.28 0.04
C LEU A 107 15.12 4.61 -0.63
N GLU A 108 15.23 5.67 0.14
CA GLU A 108 15.13 7.04 -0.31
C GLU A 108 16.48 7.75 -0.09
N VAL A 109 16.91 8.55 -1.08
CA VAL A 109 18.17 9.29 -1.02
C VAL A 109 18.01 10.69 -1.60
N ARG A 110 18.68 11.65 -0.99
CA ARG A 110 18.72 13.04 -1.48
C ARG A 110 19.41 13.11 -2.83
N PRO A 111 18.89 13.89 -3.80
CA PRO A 111 19.53 14.09 -5.10
C PRO A 111 20.92 14.74 -5.02
N ASP A 112 21.17 15.51 -3.98
CA ASP A 112 22.43 16.20 -3.68
C ASP A 112 23.46 15.31 -2.94
N ASN A 113 23.19 14.02 -2.78
CA ASN A 113 24.11 13.03 -2.21
C ASN A 113 24.66 12.04 -3.27
N PRO A 114 25.55 12.51 -4.18
CA PRO A 114 26.05 11.67 -5.29
C PRO A 114 26.86 10.45 -4.80
N VAL A 115 27.46 10.54 -3.60
CA VAL A 115 28.25 9.44 -3.02
C VAL A 115 27.33 8.26 -2.67
N ALA A 116 26.21 8.54 -1.99
CA ALA A 116 25.24 7.51 -1.64
C ALA A 116 24.53 6.95 -2.87
N ILE A 117 24.11 7.81 -3.81
CA ILE A 117 23.49 7.40 -5.07
C ILE A 117 24.42 6.45 -5.84
N SER A 118 25.69 6.83 -6.01
CA SER A 118 26.69 5.97 -6.68
C SER A 118 26.91 4.64 -5.95
N LEU A 119 26.88 4.63 -4.61
CA LEU A 119 26.97 3.40 -3.83
C LEU A 119 25.81 2.47 -4.17
N TYR A 120 24.56 2.97 -4.14
CA TYR A 120 23.40 2.14 -4.38
C TYR A 120 23.35 1.65 -5.83
N GLU A 121 23.54 2.52 -6.82
CA GLU A 121 23.51 2.13 -8.25
C GLU A 121 24.57 1.09 -8.61
N ARG A 122 25.81 1.22 -8.08
CA ARG A 122 26.87 0.21 -8.27
C ARG A 122 26.55 -1.13 -7.63
N ASN A 123 25.68 -1.16 -6.62
CA ASN A 123 25.21 -2.38 -5.98
C ASN A 123 23.88 -2.89 -6.53
N GLY A 124 23.44 -2.41 -7.70
CA GLY A 124 22.29 -2.93 -8.43
C GLY A 124 20.94 -2.34 -8.04
N TYR A 125 20.92 -1.24 -7.27
CA TYR A 125 19.69 -0.50 -7.02
C TYR A 125 19.33 0.34 -8.24
N ARG A 126 18.04 0.35 -8.59
CA ARG A 126 17.50 1.10 -9.72
C ARG A 126 16.57 2.19 -9.22
N ARG A 127 16.63 3.36 -9.83
CA ARG A 127 15.67 4.45 -9.58
C ARG A 127 14.33 4.07 -10.17
N PHE A 128 13.26 4.26 -9.43
CA PHE A 128 11.91 3.96 -9.91
C PHE A 128 10.89 5.07 -9.62
N ALA A 129 11.22 6.01 -8.73
CA ALA A 129 10.35 7.15 -8.43
C ALA A 129 11.12 8.35 -7.89
N VAL A 130 10.47 9.52 -7.93
CA VAL A 130 10.88 10.73 -7.22
C VAL A 130 9.74 11.12 -6.28
N VAL A 131 10.08 11.43 -5.04
CA VAL A 131 9.12 11.91 -4.04
C VAL A 131 9.37 13.36 -3.78
N HIS A 132 8.39 14.19 -4.12
CA HIS A 132 8.47 15.63 -3.93
C HIS A 132 8.24 16.02 -2.47
N ASN A 133 8.98 17.02 -1.98
CA ASN A 133 8.86 17.56 -0.62
C ASN A 133 8.98 16.49 0.47
N TYR A 134 9.93 15.59 0.30
CA TYR A 134 10.09 14.43 1.18
C TYR A 134 10.77 14.76 2.51
N TYR A 135 11.86 15.54 2.46
CA TYR A 135 12.64 15.91 3.64
C TYR A 135 12.04 17.14 4.36
N GLU A 136 12.41 17.35 5.62
CA GLU A 136 11.94 18.50 6.43
C GLU A 136 12.20 19.86 5.75
N ASP A 137 13.27 19.97 4.96
CA ASP A 137 13.64 21.15 4.18
C ASP A 137 12.96 21.22 2.80
N HIS A 138 11.91 20.39 2.58
CA HIS A 138 11.17 20.25 1.33
C HIS A 138 12.00 19.74 0.14
N ALA A 139 13.22 19.25 0.34
CA ALA A 139 13.98 18.60 -0.72
C ALA A 139 13.27 17.31 -1.19
N HIS A 140 13.46 17.00 -2.47
CA HIS A 140 12.93 15.76 -3.05
C HIS A 140 13.78 14.57 -2.62
N ALA A 141 13.21 13.35 -2.66
CA ALA A 141 13.95 12.12 -2.56
C ALA A 141 13.91 11.35 -3.88
N LEU A 142 15.05 10.80 -4.27
CA LEU A 142 15.12 9.73 -5.26
C LEU A 142 14.78 8.42 -4.55
N ARG A 143 13.90 7.64 -5.12
CA ARG A 143 13.51 6.34 -4.61
C ARG A 143 14.17 5.26 -5.44
N LEU A 144 14.94 4.40 -4.76
CA LEU A 144 15.64 3.29 -5.37
C LEU A 144 15.16 1.96 -4.78
N GLU A 145 15.18 0.92 -5.60
CA GLU A 145 14.93 -0.44 -5.13
C GLU A 145 15.90 -1.44 -5.75
N LYS A 146 16.11 -2.53 -5.03
CA LYS A 146 16.79 -3.73 -5.52
C LYS A 146 15.97 -4.94 -5.18
N ARG A 147 15.73 -5.81 -6.17
CA ARG A 147 15.24 -7.16 -5.92
C ARG A 147 16.42 -8.00 -5.40
N ILE A 148 16.33 -8.45 -4.15
CA ILE A 148 17.39 -9.20 -3.48
C ILE A 148 17.24 -10.72 -3.61
N LEU A 149 16.06 -11.20 -4.05
CA LEU A 149 15.80 -12.58 -4.45
C LEU A 149 15.67 -12.61 -5.97
N GLN A 150 16.58 -13.26 -6.66
CA GLN A 150 16.71 -13.48 -8.11
C GLN A 150 16.28 -12.38 -9.10
N HIS A 151 17.02 -12.23 -10.20
CA HIS A 151 16.92 -11.13 -11.16
C HIS A 151 15.62 -11.14 -11.96
N ARG A 152 14.86 -10.04 -11.89
CA ARG A 152 13.91 -9.60 -12.91
C ARG A 152 13.89 -8.08 -13.02
N GLU A 153 13.56 -7.57 -14.21
CA GLU A 153 13.50 -6.14 -14.48
C GLU A 153 12.34 -5.48 -13.70
N SER A 154 12.61 -4.34 -13.06
CA SER A 154 11.60 -3.51 -12.42
C SER A 154 10.72 -2.86 -13.50
N ARG A 155 9.39 -2.99 -13.37
CA ARG A 155 8.42 -2.26 -14.21
C ARG A 155 8.08 -0.93 -13.58
N GLU A 156 7.80 0.08 -14.42
CA GLU A 156 7.25 1.35 -13.95
C GLU A 156 5.85 1.16 -13.37
N PHE A 157 5.57 1.84 -12.25
CA PHE A 157 4.25 1.78 -11.61
C PHE A 157 3.24 2.58 -12.43
N GLN A 158 2.23 1.89 -12.96
CA GLN A 158 1.18 2.52 -13.76
C GLN A 158 0.00 3.02 -12.92
N VAL A 159 -0.15 2.53 -11.68
CA VAL A 159 -1.27 2.91 -10.81
C VAL A 159 -0.81 4.00 -9.85
N PRO A 160 -1.38 5.22 -9.94
CA PRO A 160 -1.05 6.29 -9.01
C PRO A 160 -1.61 6.00 -7.61
N TYR A 161 -0.84 6.34 -6.59
CA TYR A 161 -1.26 6.12 -5.20
C TYR A 161 -2.16 7.27 -4.70
N TYR A 162 -3.20 6.90 -3.95
CA TYR A 162 -4.07 7.80 -3.20
C TYR A 162 -4.29 7.24 -1.79
N GLN A 163 -3.91 8.02 -0.77
CA GLN A 163 -4.14 7.66 0.63
C GLN A 163 -5.60 7.91 1.00
N GLN A 164 -6.25 6.94 1.66
CA GLN A 164 -7.58 7.17 2.24
C GLN A 164 -7.55 8.32 3.26
N THR A 165 -8.61 9.12 3.29
CA THR A 165 -8.68 10.27 4.20
C THR A 165 -9.46 10.00 5.48
N THR A 166 -10.08 8.84 5.60
CA THR A 166 -10.80 8.36 6.79
C THR A 166 -10.60 6.86 6.96
N GLU A 167 -10.81 6.33 8.18
CA GLU A 167 -10.60 4.90 8.53
C GLU A 167 -11.51 3.92 7.77
N PHE A 168 -12.58 4.40 7.13
CA PHE A 168 -13.60 3.57 6.47
C PHE A 168 -13.66 3.74 4.95
N THR A 169 -12.78 4.52 4.34
CA THR A 169 -12.80 4.83 2.90
C THR A 169 -11.77 4.09 2.06
N CYS A 170 -11.28 2.92 2.53
CA CYS A 170 -10.33 2.11 1.77
C CYS A 170 -10.86 1.72 0.37
N GLY A 171 -12.13 1.32 0.26
CA GLY A 171 -12.76 0.99 -1.03
C GLY A 171 -12.82 2.18 -1.99
N PRO A 172 -13.38 3.33 -1.58
CA PRO A 172 -13.35 4.56 -2.36
C PRO A 172 -11.96 4.99 -2.82
N ALA A 173 -10.97 4.96 -1.93
CA ALA A 173 -9.58 5.30 -2.26
C ALA A 173 -9.00 4.38 -3.34
N CYS A 174 -9.21 3.06 -3.21
CA CYS A 174 -8.83 2.10 -4.24
C CYS A 174 -9.54 2.36 -5.56
N LEU A 175 -10.84 2.71 -5.51
CA LEU A 175 -11.61 3.02 -6.70
C LEU A 175 -11.08 4.26 -7.42
N LEU A 176 -10.72 5.30 -6.69
CA LEU A 176 -10.10 6.51 -7.24
C LEU A 176 -8.73 6.20 -7.89
N MET A 177 -7.90 5.36 -7.28
CA MET A 177 -6.63 4.92 -7.87
C MET A 177 -6.86 4.18 -9.19
N ALA A 178 -7.82 3.24 -9.24
CA ALA A 178 -8.17 2.50 -10.44
C ALA A 178 -8.69 3.44 -11.56
N MET A 179 -9.56 4.38 -11.21
CA MET A 179 -10.08 5.36 -12.17
C MET A 179 -8.98 6.22 -12.77
N ARG A 180 -8.04 6.68 -11.95
CA ARG A 180 -6.92 7.51 -12.43
C ARG A 180 -5.91 6.70 -13.25
N ALA A 181 -5.69 5.43 -12.94
CA ALA A 181 -4.88 4.55 -13.78
C ALA A 181 -5.45 4.39 -15.19
N LEU A 182 -6.79 4.32 -15.31
CA LEU A 182 -7.48 4.21 -16.59
C LEU A 182 -7.72 5.57 -17.29
N GLN A 183 -7.71 6.66 -16.54
CA GLN A 183 -7.93 8.03 -17.00
C GLN A 183 -6.90 8.95 -16.32
N PRO A 184 -5.64 9.05 -16.80
CA PRO A 184 -4.55 9.78 -16.13
C PRO A 184 -4.84 11.25 -15.87
N ASP A 185 -5.62 11.91 -16.73
CA ASP A 185 -6.00 13.32 -16.61
C ASP A 185 -7.13 13.57 -15.58
N ARG A 186 -7.67 12.50 -14.99
CA ARG A 186 -8.74 12.62 -14.01
C ARG A 186 -8.22 13.25 -12.71
N LEU A 187 -8.79 14.37 -12.34
CA LEU A 187 -8.57 14.96 -11.02
C LEU A 187 -9.26 14.09 -9.95
N ILE A 188 -8.57 13.91 -8.84
CA ILE A 188 -9.05 13.20 -7.66
C ILE A 188 -9.10 14.18 -6.50
N GLU A 189 -10.27 14.31 -5.90
CA GLU A 189 -10.47 15.16 -4.73
C GLU A 189 -11.04 14.35 -3.56
N ARG A 190 -10.82 14.81 -2.34
CA ARG A 190 -11.39 14.22 -1.14
C ARG A 190 -12.93 14.12 -1.18
N ARG A 191 -13.60 15.06 -1.86
CA ARG A 191 -15.07 15.01 -2.03
C ARG A 191 -15.50 13.79 -2.82
N ASP A 192 -14.73 13.38 -3.83
CA ASP A 192 -15.04 12.19 -4.64
C ASP A 192 -14.97 10.92 -3.82
N GLU A 193 -13.96 10.80 -2.94
CA GLU A 193 -13.81 9.70 -2.00
C GLU A 193 -15.04 9.57 -1.09
N LEU A 194 -15.46 10.67 -0.46
CA LEU A 194 -16.63 10.69 0.44
C LEU A 194 -17.93 10.46 -0.31
N GLN A 195 -18.07 10.94 -1.54
CA GLN A 195 -19.23 10.70 -2.37
C GLN A 195 -19.34 9.21 -2.76
N ILE A 196 -18.25 8.59 -3.19
CA ILE A 196 -18.19 7.15 -3.48
C ILE A 196 -18.54 6.35 -2.21
N TRP A 197 -18.03 6.73 -1.05
CA TRP A 197 -18.39 6.07 0.19
C TRP A 197 -19.89 6.11 0.46
N ARG A 198 -20.52 7.27 0.35
CA ARG A 198 -21.98 7.42 0.52
C ARG A 198 -22.78 6.55 -0.44
N GLU A 199 -22.32 6.39 -1.67
CA GLU A 199 -22.98 5.59 -2.71
C GLU A 199 -22.78 4.08 -2.51
N ALA A 200 -21.71 3.65 -1.86
CA ALA A 200 -21.29 2.25 -1.78
C ALA A 200 -21.32 1.65 -0.37
N THR A 201 -21.61 2.46 0.66
CA THR A 201 -21.62 2.00 2.04
C THR A 201 -22.73 1.00 2.35
N THR A 202 -22.43 0.03 3.21
CA THR A 202 -23.42 -0.88 3.80
C THR A 202 -24.20 -0.25 4.95
N VAL A 203 -23.94 1.03 5.26
CA VAL A 203 -24.51 1.84 6.34
C VAL A 203 -23.99 1.46 7.73
N PHE A 204 -24.03 0.17 8.09
CA PHE A 204 -23.59 -0.30 9.40
C PHE A 204 -22.49 -1.36 9.30
N MET A 205 -21.61 -1.35 10.30
CA MET A 205 -20.70 -2.44 10.65
C MET A 205 -20.78 -2.72 12.15
N THR A 206 -20.03 -3.70 12.62
CA THR A 206 -19.97 -4.08 14.04
C THR A 206 -19.62 -2.92 14.95
N SER A 207 -18.80 -1.98 14.49
CA SER A 207 -18.44 -0.75 15.21
C SER A 207 -18.12 0.36 14.21
N GLY A 208 -18.59 1.57 14.48
CA GLY A 208 -18.29 2.76 13.69
C GLY A 208 -19.05 2.88 12.37
N HIS A 209 -18.45 3.58 11.42
CA HIS A 209 -19.01 3.80 10.08
C HIS A 209 -18.90 2.53 9.22
N GLY A 210 -19.90 2.29 8.38
CA GLY A 210 -19.91 1.17 7.46
C GLY A 210 -18.84 1.31 6.38
N GLY A 211 -18.13 0.19 6.09
CA GLY A 211 -17.31 0.07 4.90
C GLY A 211 -18.17 -0.06 3.62
N CYS A 212 -17.51 -0.16 2.48
CA CYS A 212 -18.19 -0.31 1.19
C CYS A 212 -18.39 -1.77 0.81
N SER A 213 -19.59 -2.08 0.29
CA SER A 213 -19.87 -3.38 -0.31
C SER A 213 -19.24 -3.50 -1.71
N PRO A 214 -18.92 -4.73 -2.15
CA PRO A 214 -18.49 -4.96 -3.53
C PRO A 214 -19.51 -4.46 -4.55
N GLN A 215 -20.81 -4.68 -4.29
CA GLN A 215 -21.91 -4.25 -5.14
C GLN A 215 -21.97 -2.72 -5.26
N GLY A 216 -21.90 -2.02 -4.13
CA GLY A 216 -21.92 -0.56 -4.11
C GLY A 216 -20.70 0.05 -4.81
N LEU A 217 -19.50 -0.50 -4.63
CA LEU A 217 -18.30 -0.04 -5.34
C LEU A 217 -18.40 -0.28 -6.86
N ALA A 218 -18.94 -1.44 -7.27
CA ALA A 218 -19.16 -1.74 -8.68
C ALA A 218 -20.14 -0.74 -9.33
N LEU A 219 -21.27 -0.45 -8.67
CA LEU A 219 -22.24 0.54 -9.14
C LEU A 219 -21.64 1.96 -9.16
N ALA A 220 -20.88 2.34 -8.13
CA ALA A 220 -20.22 3.64 -8.08
C ALA A 220 -19.24 3.85 -9.26
N ALA A 221 -18.51 2.79 -9.64
CA ALA A 221 -17.62 2.81 -10.80
C ALA A 221 -18.40 2.86 -12.12
N TRP A 222 -19.45 2.04 -12.25
CA TRP A 222 -20.32 2.00 -13.43
C TRP A 222 -21.00 3.34 -13.70
N ARG A 223 -21.59 3.98 -12.67
CA ARG A 223 -22.20 5.33 -12.77
C ARG A 223 -21.21 6.40 -13.24
N ARG A 224 -19.88 6.18 -13.02
CA ARG A 224 -18.81 7.06 -13.48
C ARG A 224 -18.26 6.71 -14.86
N GLY A 225 -18.95 5.80 -15.58
CA GLY A 225 -18.72 5.50 -16.99
C GLY A 225 -17.64 4.44 -17.25
N PHE A 226 -17.24 3.66 -16.27
CA PHE A 226 -16.31 2.54 -16.46
C PHE A 226 -17.06 1.25 -16.82
N ARG A 227 -16.41 0.37 -17.59
CA ARG A 227 -16.87 -1.02 -17.70
C ARG A 227 -16.41 -1.75 -16.45
N VAL A 228 -17.31 -2.46 -15.80
CA VAL A 228 -17.05 -3.05 -14.48
C VAL A 228 -17.36 -4.54 -14.47
N ARG A 229 -16.46 -5.31 -13.87
CA ARG A 229 -16.67 -6.71 -13.50
C ARG A 229 -16.70 -6.83 -11.99
N LEU A 230 -17.81 -7.30 -11.46
CA LEU A 230 -18.00 -7.63 -10.06
C LEU A 230 -17.88 -9.13 -9.87
N GLN A 231 -16.97 -9.56 -9.00
CA GLN A 231 -16.83 -10.96 -8.62
C GLN A 231 -17.03 -11.12 -7.12
N VAL A 232 -17.94 -12.01 -6.70
CA VAL A 232 -18.22 -12.33 -5.30
C VAL A 232 -18.47 -13.83 -5.18
N SER A 233 -17.79 -14.49 -4.24
CA SER A 233 -17.86 -15.96 -4.08
C SER A 233 -19.07 -16.45 -3.28
N ILE A 234 -19.83 -15.59 -2.65
CA ILE A 234 -20.96 -15.90 -1.78
C ILE A 234 -22.16 -15.05 -2.18
N ALA A 235 -23.32 -15.66 -2.32
CA ALA A 235 -24.57 -14.95 -2.56
C ALA A 235 -25.14 -14.34 -1.27
N GLY A 236 -25.90 -13.24 -1.41
CA GLY A 236 -26.62 -12.59 -0.30
C GLY A 236 -25.83 -11.46 0.37
N PRO A 237 -26.43 -10.87 1.41
CA PRO A 237 -25.83 -9.73 2.10
C PRO A 237 -24.57 -10.14 2.87
N LEU A 238 -23.53 -9.34 2.69
CA LEU A 238 -22.22 -9.58 3.27
C LEU A 238 -22.09 -8.92 4.66
N PHE A 239 -21.15 -9.39 5.46
CA PHE A 239 -20.77 -8.80 6.76
C PHE A 239 -21.84 -8.86 7.87
N LEU A 240 -22.86 -9.72 7.75
CA LEU A 240 -23.90 -9.88 8.79
C LEU A 240 -23.39 -10.57 10.06
N ASP A 241 -22.44 -11.49 9.94
CA ASP A 241 -22.01 -12.39 11.03
C ASP A 241 -21.47 -11.65 12.26
N GLY A 242 -20.95 -10.44 12.08
CA GLY A 242 -20.43 -9.63 13.18
C GLY A 242 -21.45 -8.67 13.80
N VAL A 243 -22.64 -8.52 13.22
CA VAL A 243 -23.68 -7.57 13.67
C VAL A 243 -24.64 -8.29 14.61
N ARG A 244 -24.73 -7.84 15.87
CA ARG A 244 -25.62 -8.47 16.89
C ARG A 244 -27.04 -7.91 16.87
N ASP A 245 -27.21 -6.68 16.43
CA ASP A 245 -28.49 -5.96 16.44
C ASP A 245 -29.29 -6.35 15.19
N GLU A 246 -30.50 -6.92 15.38
CA GLU A 246 -31.34 -7.39 14.28
C GLU A 246 -31.86 -6.25 13.40
N HIS A 247 -32.14 -5.08 13.97
CA HIS A 247 -32.55 -3.92 13.18
C HIS A 247 -31.43 -3.46 12.22
N LYS A 248 -30.19 -3.47 12.70
CA LYS A 248 -29.01 -3.18 11.84
C LYS A 248 -28.86 -4.24 10.75
N LYS A 249 -29.10 -5.51 11.04
CA LYS A 249 -29.06 -6.58 10.03
C LYS A 249 -30.14 -6.38 8.97
N GLU A 250 -31.34 -5.97 9.38
CA GLU A 250 -32.43 -5.67 8.44
C GLU A 250 -32.06 -4.54 7.48
N VAL A 251 -31.49 -3.44 8.01
CA VAL A 251 -31.03 -2.34 7.17
C VAL A 251 -29.94 -2.79 6.19
N ILE A 252 -29.01 -3.62 6.61
CA ILE A 252 -27.97 -4.18 5.71
C ILE A 252 -28.60 -5.04 4.61
N ARG A 253 -29.63 -5.83 4.92
CA ARG A 253 -30.36 -6.65 3.93
C ARG A 253 -31.06 -5.76 2.90
N LEU A 254 -31.77 -4.73 3.35
CA LEU A 254 -32.47 -3.79 2.48
C LEU A 254 -31.50 -3.04 1.54
N VAL A 255 -30.37 -2.55 2.09
CA VAL A 255 -29.32 -1.90 1.28
C VAL A 255 -28.73 -2.87 0.25
N HIS A 256 -28.50 -4.13 0.65
CA HIS A 256 -28.00 -5.15 -0.28
C HIS A 256 -28.99 -5.47 -1.39
N GLU A 257 -30.30 -5.59 -1.07
CA GLU A 257 -31.37 -5.85 -2.04
C GLU A 257 -31.47 -4.69 -3.06
N GLU A 258 -31.34 -3.46 -2.62
CA GLU A 258 -31.30 -2.28 -3.48
C GLU A 258 -30.12 -2.33 -4.44
N PHE A 259 -28.90 -2.58 -3.92
CA PHE A 259 -27.73 -2.76 -4.79
C PHE A 259 -27.92 -3.89 -5.81
N CYS A 260 -28.52 -5.02 -5.42
CA CYS A 260 -28.82 -6.12 -6.32
C CYS A 260 -29.84 -5.73 -7.39
N THR A 261 -30.81 -4.89 -7.04
CA THR A 261 -31.83 -4.37 -7.99
C THR A 261 -31.19 -3.46 -9.02
N GLU A 262 -30.35 -2.52 -8.59
CA GLU A 262 -29.63 -1.64 -9.50
C GLU A 262 -28.63 -2.42 -10.39
N LEU A 263 -27.94 -3.42 -9.85
CA LEU A 263 -27.02 -4.27 -10.62
C LEU A 263 -27.74 -4.99 -11.76
N ARG A 264 -28.97 -5.46 -11.54
CA ARG A 264 -29.79 -6.08 -12.60
C ARG A 264 -30.17 -5.11 -13.72
N GLN A 265 -30.19 -3.81 -13.43
CA GLN A 265 -30.49 -2.75 -14.39
C GLN A 265 -29.23 -2.17 -15.07
N SER A 266 -28.06 -2.58 -14.62
CA SER A 266 -26.77 -2.12 -15.11
C SER A 266 -26.16 -3.11 -16.12
N ASP A 267 -25.08 -2.67 -16.81
CA ASP A 267 -24.23 -3.51 -17.63
C ASP A 267 -22.98 -4.02 -16.88
N VAL A 268 -23.02 -4.04 -15.55
CA VAL A 268 -21.97 -4.63 -14.70
C VAL A 268 -21.94 -6.14 -14.89
N GLU A 269 -20.79 -6.66 -15.33
CA GLU A 269 -20.57 -8.10 -15.43
C GLU A 269 -20.48 -8.71 -14.02
N HIS A 270 -21.43 -9.57 -13.66
CA HIS A 270 -21.45 -10.22 -12.35
C HIS A 270 -21.03 -11.69 -12.45
N VAL A 271 -19.96 -12.06 -11.74
CA VAL A 271 -19.39 -13.41 -11.72
C VAL A 271 -19.41 -13.99 -10.31
N ASN A 272 -19.97 -15.18 -10.16
CA ASN A 272 -19.89 -15.95 -8.91
C ASN A 272 -18.74 -16.95 -9.04
N SER A 273 -17.59 -16.66 -8.42
CA SER A 273 -16.39 -17.51 -8.48
C SER A 273 -15.49 -17.31 -7.27
N ASN A 274 -14.87 -18.42 -6.85
CA ASN A 274 -13.85 -18.43 -5.80
C ASN A 274 -12.44 -18.14 -6.31
N GLN A 275 -12.22 -18.10 -7.63
CA GLN A 275 -10.92 -17.88 -8.24
C GLN A 275 -10.80 -16.44 -8.74
N LEU A 276 -9.78 -15.73 -8.28
CA LEU A 276 -9.40 -14.41 -8.76
C LEU A 276 -8.27 -14.58 -9.78
N ASP A 277 -8.59 -14.48 -11.06
CA ASP A 277 -7.56 -14.52 -12.12
C ASP A 277 -6.97 -13.13 -12.34
N LEU A 278 -6.05 -12.75 -11.46
CA LEU A 278 -5.42 -11.43 -11.47
C LEU A 278 -4.49 -11.24 -12.66
N ALA A 279 -3.78 -12.30 -13.07
CA ALA A 279 -2.85 -12.23 -14.18
C ALA A 279 -3.58 -11.91 -15.50
N LEU A 280 -4.65 -12.63 -15.80
CA LEU A 280 -5.48 -12.38 -16.98
C LEU A 280 -6.19 -11.03 -16.89
N THR A 281 -6.68 -10.66 -15.71
CA THR A 281 -7.35 -9.38 -15.46
C THR A 281 -6.44 -8.19 -15.79
N LEU A 282 -5.21 -8.18 -15.25
CA LEU A 282 -4.24 -7.12 -15.49
C LEU A 282 -3.76 -7.11 -16.95
N LYS A 283 -3.54 -8.29 -17.55
CA LYS A 283 -3.17 -8.41 -18.96
C LYS A 283 -4.26 -7.85 -19.90
N ALA A 284 -5.53 -7.96 -19.50
CA ALA A 284 -6.66 -7.37 -20.22
C ALA A 284 -6.85 -5.86 -19.95
N GLY A 285 -5.92 -5.20 -19.26
CA GLY A 285 -6.00 -3.78 -18.91
C GLY A 285 -6.97 -3.46 -17.77
N GLY A 286 -7.41 -4.47 -17.03
CA GLY A 286 -8.28 -4.30 -15.86
C GLY A 286 -7.50 -3.79 -14.64
N GLN A 287 -8.19 -3.02 -13.80
CA GLN A 287 -7.68 -2.51 -12.52
C GLN A 287 -8.47 -3.15 -11.38
N PRO A 288 -8.00 -4.27 -10.79
CA PRO A 288 -8.75 -5.02 -9.78
C PRO A 288 -8.56 -4.46 -8.38
N LEU A 289 -9.66 -4.08 -7.74
CA LEU A 289 -9.78 -3.89 -6.31
C LEU A 289 -10.12 -5.26 -5.69
N VAL A 290 -9.45 -5.62 -4.62
CA VAL A 290 -9.66 -6.90 -3.95
C VAL A 290 -9.95 -6.70 -2.47
N LEU A 291 -10.97 -7.38 -1.97
CA LEU A 291 -11.29 -7.44 -0.55
C LEU A 291 -10.34 -8.40 0.15
N ILE A 292 -9.67 -7.95 1.19
CA ILE A 292 -8.74 -8.74 1.98
C ILE A 292 -9.03 -8.68 3.48
N SER A 293 -8.52 -9.64 4.22
CA SER A 293 -8.33 -9.50 5.66
C SER A 293 -7.03 -8.74 5.92
N SER A 294 -7.12 -7.57 6.54
CA SER A 294 -5.94 -6.76 6.88
C SER A 294 -5.10 -7.35 8.02
N TYR A 295 -5.53 -8.45 8.65
CA TYR A 295 -4.88 -9.04 9.84
C TYR A 295 -3.37 -9.28 9.67
N ARG A 296 -2.94 -9.67 8.47
CA ARG A 296 -1.51 -9.88 8.18
C ARG A 296 -0.73 -8.57 8.06
N LEU A 297 -1.38 -7.50 7.61
CA LEU A 297 -0.76 -6.18 7.43
C LEU A 297 -0.77 -5.37 8.73
N THR A 298 -1.94 -5.28 9.40
CA THR A 298 -2.19 -4.34 10.50
C THR A 298 -2.63 -4.99 11.80
N ARG A 299 -2.81 -6.33 11.85
CA ARG A 299 -3.44 -7.08 12.96
C ARG A 299 -4.93 -6.76 13.16
N SER A 300 -5.53 -5.95 12.33
CA SER A 300 -6.98 -5.73 12.32
C SER A 300 -7.69 -6.90 11.62
N LYS A 301 -8.84 -7.32 12.16
CA LYS A 301 -9.71 -8.32 11.52
C LYS A 301 -10.78 -7.68 10.63
N ALA A 302 -10.75 -6.36 10.46
CA ALA A 302 -11.70 -5.66 9.62
C ALA A 302 -11.52 -6.05 8.14
N PRO A 303 -12.61 -6.06 7.36
CA PRO A 303 -12.51 -6.15 5.90
C PRO A 303 -11.81 -4.92 5.37
N HIS A 304 -10.93 -5.10 4.40
CA HIS A 304 -10.11 -4.04 3.86
C HIS A 304 -9.98 -4.16 2.35
N TRP A 305 -10.07 -3.05 1.64
CA TRP A 305 -9.89 -2.99 0.20
C TRP A 305 -8.48 -2.55 -0.15
N VAL A 306 -7.88 -3.28 -1.09
CA VAL A 306 -6.60 -2.93 -1.72
C VAL A 306 -6.76 -2.95 -3.24
N ILE A 307 -5.91 -2.21 -3.94
CA ILE A 307 -5.83 -2.30 -5.40
C ILE A 307 -4.60 -3.11 -5.81
N VAL A 308 -4.79 -4.09 -6.69
CA VAL A 308 -3.67 -4.85 -7.26
C VAL A 308 -3.06 -4.04 -8.41
N THR A 309 -1.76 -3.83 -8.34
CA THR A 309 -1.03 -2.96 -9.27
C THR A 309 -0.18 -3.73 -10.29
N ASP A 310 0.22 -4.93 -9.96
CA ASP A 310 0.98 -5.82 -10.87
C ASP A 310 0.92 -7.28 -10.37
N TYR A 311 1.43 -8.20 -11.18
CA TYR A 311 1.46 -9.63 -10.92
C TYR A 311 2.64 -10.26 -11.65
N ASP A 312 3.45 -11.06 -10.97
CA ASP A 312 4.51 -11.87 -11.57
C ASP A 312 4.49 -13.32 -11.06
N GLU A 313 5.50 -14.11 -11.36
CA GLU A 313 5.58 -15.53 -10.99
C GLU A 313 5.63 -15.77 -9.48
N ASP A 314 6.14 -14.80 -8.70
CA ASP A 314 6.37 -14.94 -7.27
C ASP A 314 5.40 -14.11 -6.41
N PHE A 315 4.95 -12.95 -6.93
CA PHE A 315 4.25 -11.94 -6.14
C PHE A 315 3.02 -11.37 -6.84
N VAL A 316 2.07 -11.01 -6.00
CA VAL A 316 1.01 -10.02 -6.30
C VAL A 316 1.47 -8.70 -5.71
N TYR A 317 1.46 -7.63 -6.48
CA TYR A 317 1.79 -6.29 -6.03
C TYR A 317 0.52 -5.51 -5.77
N LEU A 318 0.48 -4.75 -4.69
CA LEU A 318 -0.71 -3.99 -4.32
C LEU A 318 -0.38 -2.62 -3.74
N HIS A 319 -1.33 -1.69 -3.84
CA HIS A 319 -1.36 -0.50 -3.01
C HIS A 319 -2.33 -0.72 -1.84
N ASP A 320 -1.86 -0.38 -0.65
CA ASP A 320 -2.69 -0.29 0.55
C ASP A 320 -3.03 1.19 0.79
N PRO A 321 -4.30 1.62 0.70
CA PRO A 321 -4.67 3.01 0.92
C PRO A 321 -4.56 3.46 2.38
N ASP A 322 -4.45 2.51 3.32
CA ASP A 322 -4.37 2.79 4.76
C ASP A 322 -2.91 2.90 5.23
N ILE A 323 -2.61 4.00 5.91
CA ILE A 323 -1.29 4.21 6.51
C ILE A 323 -1.39 4.05 8.02
N ASP A 324 -0.83 2.97 8.53
CA ASP A 324 -0.73 2.76 9.98
C ASP A 324 0.38 3.66 10.57
N HIS A 325 0.00 4.87 10.94
CA HIS A 325 0.91 5.83 11.58
C HIS A 325 1.47 5.33 12.93
N SER A 326 0.78 4.41 13.60
CA SER A 326 1.26 3.82 14.86
C SER A 326 2.52 2.97 14.67
N GLN A 327 2.74 2.48 13.45
CA GLN A 327 3.93 1.72 13.04
C GLN A 327 4.98 2.59 12.33
N HIS A 328 4.88 3.90 12.42
CA HIS A 328 5.75 4.85 11.71
C HIS A 328 5.80 4.64 10.19
N ARG A 329 4.70 4.13 9.61
CA ARG A 329 4.58 3.97 8.16
C ARG A 329 4.33 5.31 7.49
N GLN A 330 4.86 5.42 6.29
CA GLN A 330 4.62 6.53 5.37
C GLN A 330 3.84 6.06 4.16
N ALA A 331 3.27 6.98 3.39
CA ALA A 331 2.58 6.67 2.14
C ALA A 331 3.42 5.81 1.18
N LEU A 332 4.73 5.97 1.22
CA LEU A 332 5.67 5.20 0.40
C LEU A 332 5.73 3.72 0.79
N ASP A 333 5.52 3.43 2.06
CA ASP A 333 5.56 2.06 2.58
C ASP A 333 4.29 1.28 2.23
N CYS A 334 3.28 1.94 1.66
CA CYS A 334 2.00 1.35 1.28
C CYS A 334 1.83 1.20 -0.25
N GLN A 335 2.89 1.50 -1.02
CA GLN A 335 2.84 1.49 -2.48
C GLN A 335 3.54 0.27 -3.07
N HIS A 336 2.87 -0.39 -4.03
CA HIS A 336 3.40 -1.52 -4.81
C HIS A 336 4.07 -2.57 -3.92
N LEU A 337 3.31 -3.02 -2.92
CA LEU A 337 3.76 -3.96 -1.91
C LEU A 337 3.83 -5.36 -2.52
N PRO A 338 4.98 -6.03 -2.54
CA PRO A 338 5.09 -7.41 -2.98
C PRO A 338 4.54 -8.36 -1.91
N VAL A 339 3.52 -9.11 -2.25
CA VAL A 339 2.90 -10.14 -1.41
C VAL A 339 2.98 -11.48 -2.14
N SER A 340 3.57 -12.51 -1.54
CA SER A 340 3.64 -13.81 -2.18
C SER A 340 2.24 -14.37 -2.50
N HIS A 341 2.07 -15.10 -3.60
CA HIS A 341 0.78 -15.67 -4.01
C HIS A 341 0.08 -16.42 -2.88
N LYS A 342 0.83 -17.25 -2.14
CA LYS A 342 0.30 -18.01 -0.99
C LYS A 342 -0.19 -17.11 0.14
N ALA A 343 0.48 -15.99 0.40
CA ALA A 343 0.07 -15.04 1.43
C ALA A 343 -1.16 -14.24 0.96
N PHE A 344 -1.16 -13.79 -0.28
CA PHE A 344 -2.28 -13.06 -0.87
C PHE A 344 -3.55 -13.90 -0.94
N ASP A 345 -3.46 -15.18 -1.37
CA ASP A 345 -4.59 -16.10 -1.39
C ASP A 345 -5.25 -16.24 -0.01
N LYS A 346 -4.43 -16.34 1.05
CA LYS A 346 -4.94 -16.37 2.43
C LYS A 346 -5.55 -15.06 2.89
N MET A 347 -5.05 -13.91 2.39
CA MET A 347 -5.60 -12.59 2.71
C MET A 347 -6.96 -12.37 2.03
N CYS A 348 -7.13 -12.87 0.81
CA CYS A 348 -8.38 -12.77 0.05
C CYS A 348 -9.53 -13.61 0.61
N ALA A 349 -9.26 -14.59 1.45
CA ALA A 349 -10.28 -15.43 2.10
C ALA A 349 -10.76 -14.78 3.41
N PHE A 350 -11.73 -13.86 3.31
CA PHE A 350 -12.22 -13.08 4.44
C PHE A 350 -13.27 -13.84 5.27
N GLY A 351 -13.14 -13.74 6.59
CA GLY A 351 -14.12 -14.30 7.55
C GLY A 351 -14.19 -15.81 7.59
N GLY A 352 -15.13 -16.35 8.38
CA GLY A 352 -15.37 -17.79 8.55
C GLY A 352 -15.80 -18.48 7.25
N ASN A 353 -16.59 -17.78 6.44
CA ASN A 353 -17.12 -18.26 5.17
C ASN A 353 -16.13 -18.12 3.99
N LYS A 354 -14.90 -17.66 4.25
CA LYS A 354 -13.84 -17.45 3.25
C LYS A 354 -14.31 -16.64 2.05
N LEU A 355 -15.11 -15.59 2.31
CA LEU A 355 -15.57 -14.65 1.29
C LEU A 355 -14.40 -14.13 0.44
N ARG A 356 -14.55 -14.23 -0.88
CA ARG A 356 -13.69 -13.60 -1.87
C ARG A 356 -14.51 -12.60 -2.66
N ALA A 357 -14.01 -11.40 -2.79
CA ALA A 357 -14.67 -10.35 -3.59
C ALA A 357 -13.64 -9.48 -4.31
N SER A 358 -13.95 -9.14 -5.54
CA SER A 358 -13.20 -8.15 -6.31
C SER A 358 -14.13 -7.30 -7.18
N VAL A 359 -13.69 -6.07 -7.40
CA VAL A 359 -14.30 -5.12 -8.34
C VAL A 359 -13.22 -4.69 -9.31
N THR A 360 -13.39 -5.04 -10.58
CA THR A 360 -12.41 -4.70 -11.62
C THR A 360 -12.98 -3.65 -12.55
N LEU A 361 -12.22 -2.58 -12.74
CA LEU A 361 -12.52 -1.54 -13.69
C LEU A 361 -11.74 -1.74 -14.99
N TYR A 362 -12.38 -1.43 -16.10
CA TYR A 362 -11.77 -1.33 -17.41
C TYR A 362 -12.11 0.00 -18.05
N ALA A 363 -11.26 0.52 -18.91
CA ALA A 363 -11.60 1.64 -19.74
C ALA A 363 -12.83 1.28 -20.60
N ARG A 364 -13.77 2.20 -20.72
CA ARG A 364 -14.86 2.02 -21.70
C ARG A 364 -14.31 2.29 -23.08
N GLU A 365 -14.45 1.36 -24.00
CA GLU A 365 -14.11 1.61 -25.40
C GLU A 365 -14.91 2.82 -25.90
N LYS A 366 -14.24 3.78 -26.52
CA LYS A 366 -14.94 4.88 -27.21
C LYS A 366 -15.76 4.25 -28.31
N SER A 367 -17.09 4.17 -28.14
CA SER A 367 -17.96 3.74 -29.22
C SER A 367 -17.77 4.71 -30.37
N SER A 368 -17.41 4.18 -31.54
CA SER A 368 -17.26 4.93 -32.80
C SER A 368 -18.58 5.49 -33.35
N ASN A 369 -19.67 5.30 -32.63
CA ASN A 369 -20.99 5.85 -32.96
C ASN A 369 -21.41 6.85 -31.89
N GLY A 370 -21.48 8.13 -32.31
CA GLY A 370 -21.89 9.25 -31.46
C GLY A 370 -23.36 9.19 -31.05
N VAL A 371 -23.61 8.52 -29.93
CA VAL A 371 -24.87 8.72 -29.17
C VAL A 371 -24.52 9.52 -27.92
N GLN A 372 -24.84 10.81 -27.94
CA GLN A 372 -24.80 11.67 -26.77
C GLN A 372 -25.77 11.12 -25.71
N LEU A 373 -25.23 10.78 -24.55
CA LEU A 373 -26.04 10.54 -23.35
C LEU A 373 -26.71 11.87 -22.93
N PRO A 374 -27.96 11.85 -22.48
CA PRO A 374 -28.63 13.05 -21.97
C PRO A 374 -27.88 13.59 -20.73
N PRO A 375 -27.81 14.93 -20.58
CA PRO A 375 -27.15 15.55 -19.45
C PRO A 375 -27.86 15.18 -18.15
N ALA A 376 -27.06 14.87 -17.09
CA ALA A 376 -27.56 14.62 -15.75
C ALA A 376 -28.50 15.78 -15.31
N GLN A 377 -29.76 15.48 -14.99
CA GLN A 377 -30.71 16.46 -14.48
C GLN A 377 -30.20 17.05 -13.16
N LYS A 378 -29.82 18.33 -13.20
CA LYS A 378 -29.62 19.15 -12.01
C LYS A 378 -30.94 19.35 -11.33
N HIS A 379 -31.22 18.68 -10.23
CA HIS A 379 -32.29 19.08 -9.34
C HIS A 379 -31.90 20.39 -8.65
N CYS A 380 -32.33 21.51 -9.21
CA CYS A 380 -32.43 22.78 -8.51
C CYS A 380 -33.51 22.65 -7.44
N VAL A 381 -33.13 22.66 -6.17
CA VAL A 381 -34.07 22.95 -5.09
C VAL A 381 -34.35 24.45 -5.14
N ASN A 382 -35.50 24.84 -5.73
CA ASN A 382 -36.01 26.17 -5.58
C ASN A 382 -36.48 26.35 -4.15
N GLY A 383 -35.85 27.27 -3.43
CA GLY A 383 -36.38 27.86 -2.22
C GLY A 383 -37.52 28.77 -2.58
N ALA A 384 -38.64 28.64 -1.90
CA ALA A 384 -39.68 29.65 -1.83
C ALA A 384 -40.20 29.75 -0.41
N SER A 385 -40.11 31.00 0.07
CA SER A 385 -40.84 31.69 1.16
C SER A 385 -40.94 31.03 2.52
#